data_e820f08df3005946b3922dcfd733f998
#
_entry.id   e820f08df3005946b3922dcfd733f998
#
_cell.length_a   1.000
_cell.length_b   1.000
_cell.length_c   1.000
_cell.angle_alpha   90.00
_cell.angle_beta   90.00
_cell.angle_gamma   90.00
#
_symmetry.space_group_name_H-M   'P 1'
#
loop_
_entity.id
_entity.type
_entity.pdbx_description
1 polymer ?
#
loop_
_entity_poly.entity_id
_entity_poly.type
_entity_poly.pdbx_seq_one_letter_code
_entity_poly.pdbx_strand_id
1 'polypeptide(L)'
;KLGKIRKIYVEYHQGWLSKLSEREGNAQAAWRTDPKRSGKSGCMGDIGTHAAHLAEYISGLKIKQMCASLNTVVEGRMLDDDGAILLRFEENATGVLTASQVAAGEENALKIRVYGENGGLEWAQQEPNTLTLRWSDKPAETLRAGSNYSDRESSYATSNCRTPGGHP
;
A
#
# COMPACT_ATOMS: atom_id res chain seq x y z
N LYS A 1 4.32 9.62 18.41
CA LYS A 1 5.75 10.06 18.41
C LYS A 1 6.10 10.92 17.19
N LEU A 2 5.43 10.75 16.03
CA LEU A 2 5.68 11.56 14.82
C LEU A 2 5.13 12.98 14.89
N GLY A 3 4.34 13.33 15.91
CA GLY A 3 3.58 14.56 15.97
C GLY A 3 2.34 14.52 15.06
N LYS A 4 1.77 15.68 14.75
CA LYS A 4 0.62 15.77 13.83
C LYS A 4 1.02 15.30 12.42
N ILE A 5 0.23 14.39 11.85
CA ILE A 5 0.50 13.85 10.51
C ILE A 5 0.22 14.93 9.46
N ARG A 6 1.11 15.05 8.50
CA ARG A 6 1.06 16.06 7.43
C ARG A 6 0.94 15.47 6.05
N LYS A 7 1.67 14.36 5.79
CA LYS A 7 1.76 13.77 4.46
C LYS A 7 1.83 12.26 4.48
N ILE A 8 1.08 11.62 3.58
CA ILE A 8 1.03 10.17 3.43
C ILE A 8 1.26 9.81 1.97
N TYR A 9 2.18 8.89 1.71
CA TYR A 9 2.35 8.24 0.41
C TYR A 9 2.11 6.76 0.60
N VAL A 10 1.23 6.20 -0.21
CA VAL A 10 0.97 4.77 -0.24
C VAL A 10 0.93 4.29 -1.68
N GLU A 11 1.56 3.19 -1.94
CA GLU A 11 1.65 2.59 -3.27
C GLU A 11 1.45 1.08 -3.19
N TYR A 12 0.77 0.52 -4.18
CA TYR A 12 0.64 -0.91 -4.32
C TYR A 12 0.82 -1.29 -5.79
N HIS A 13 1.99 -1.80 -6.11
CA HIS A 13 2.35 -2.14 -7.48
C HIS A 13 2.55 -3.65 -7.63
N GLN A 14 2.02 -4.17 -8.74
CA GLN A 14 2.15 -5.55 -9.19
C GLN A 14 2.37 -5.55 -10.71
N GLY A 15 3.08 -6.54 -11.22
CA GLY A 15 3.40 -6.64 -12.66
C GLY A 15 2.68 -7.77 -13.40
N TRP A 16 1.87 -8.56 -12.71
CA TRP A 16 1.33 -9.82 -13.24
C TRP A 16 0.27 -9.64 -14.34
N LEU A 17 -0.34 -8.45 -14.46
CA LEU A 17 -1.27 -8.08 -15.53
C LEU A 17 -0.63 -7.16 -16.59
N SER A 18 0.69 -7.04 -16.64
CA SER A 18 1.39 -6.24 -17.65
C SER A 18 1.17 -6.70 -19.09
N LYS A 19 0.68 -7.94 -19.27
CA LYS A 19 0.29 -8.52 -20.57
C LYS A 19 -1.16 -9.01 -20.48
N LEU A 20 -1.75 -9.36 -21.64
CA LEU A 20 -3.11 -9.91 -21.74
C LEU A 20 -3.18 -11.38 -21.27
N SER A 21 -2.71 -11.65 -20.06
CA SER A 21 -2.67 -13.00 -19.47
C SER A 21 -4.06 -13.65 -19.34
N GLU A 22 -5.11 -12.87 -19.31
CA GLU A 22 -6.50 -13.32 -19.39
C GLU A 22 -6.83 -14.05 -20.69
N ARG A 23 -6.11 -13.77 -21.79
CA ARG A 23 -6.24 -14.45 -23.09
C ARG A 23 -5.34 -15.68 -23.21
N GLU A 24 -4.40 -15.83 -22.30
CA GLU A 24 -3.41 -16.92 -22.28
C GLU A 24 -3.80 -18.05 -21.29
N GLY A 25 -5.06 -18.07 -20.83
CA GLY A 25 -5.58 -19.11 -19.95
C GLY A 25 -5.36 -18.89 -18.46
N ASN A 26 -4.90 -17.71 -18.04
CA ASN A 26 -4.80 -17.37 -16.63
C ASN A 26 -6.20 -17.12 -16.04
N ALA A 27 -6.70 -18.07 -15.26
CA ALA A 27 -8.04 -18.02 -14.66
C ALA A 27 -8.23 -16.85 -13.70
N GLN A 28 -7.18 -16.45 -12.98
CA GLN A 28 -7.22 -15.30 -12.06
C GLN A 28 -7.33 -13.98 -12.83
N ALA A 29 -6.58 -13.84 -13.92
CA ALA A 29 -6.70 -12.68 -14.79
C ALA A 29 -8.08 -12.63 -15.47
N ALA A 30 -8.56 -13.78 -15.99
CA ALA A 30 -9.82 -13.85 -16.72
C ALA A 30 -11.04 -13.38 -15.93
N TRP A 31 -11.10 -13.60 -14.62
CA TRP A 31 -12.24 -13.10 -13.85
C TRP A 31 -12.02 -11.65 -13.36
N ARG A 32 -10.78 -11.26 -13.01
CA ARG A 32 -10.49 -9.91 -12.51
C ARG A 32 -10.62 -8.82 -13.57
N THR A 33 -10.36 -9.16 -14.83
CA THR A 33 -10.47 -8.22 -15.94
C THR A 33 -11.83 -8.20 -16.63
N ASP A 34 -12.76 -9.08 -16.23
CA ASP A 34 -14.13 -9.13 -16.74
C ASP A 34 -15.09 -8.29 -15.87
N PRO A 35 -15.63 -7.16 -16.37
CA PRO A 35 -16.53 -6.31 -15.59
C PRO A 35 -17.83 -6.97 -15.16
N LYS A 36 -18.24 -8.07 -15.81
CA LYS A 36 -19.43 -8.86 -15.41
C LYS A 36 -19.18 -9.71 -14.18
N ARG A 37 -17.92 -10.02 -13.88
CA ARG A 37 -17.50 -10.89 -12.77
C ARG A 37 -16.84 -10.10 -11.63
N SER A 38 -15.99 -9.15 -11.98
CA SER A 38 -15.19 -8.36 -11.05
C SER A 38 -15.89 -7.04 -10.64
N GLY A 39 -16.89 -6.59 -11.39
CA GLY A 39 -17.58 -5.33 -11.13
C GLY A 39 -17.02 -4.16 -11.93
N LYS A 40 -17.11 -2.95 -11.37
CA LYS A 40 -16.84 -1.69 -12.10
C LYS A 40 -15.38 -1.23 -12.04
N SER A 41 -14.54 -1.84 -11.24
CA SER A 41 -13.13 -1.44 -11.07
C SER A 41 -12.24 -2.68 -11.09
N GLY A 42 -11.10 -2.55 -11.73
CA GLY A 42 -10.06 -3.56 -11.77
C GLY A 42 -9.01 -3.34 -10.68
N CYS A 43 -7.89 -2.79 -11.05
CA CYS A 43 -6.73 -2.56 -10.17
C CYS A 43 -7.10 -1.77 -8.90
N MET A 44 -7.83 -0.68 -9.04
CA MET A 44 -8.15 0.18 -7.88
C MET A 44 -9.11 -0.51 -6.91
N GLY A 45 -10.08 -1.29 -7.41
CA GLY A 45 -10.98 -2.09 -6.59
C GLY A 45 -10.31 -3.29 -5.92
N ASP A 46 -9.34 -3.90 -6.58
CA ASP A 46 -8.58 -5.05 -6.05
C ASP A 46 -7.52 -4.58 -5.05
N ILE A 47 -6.48 -3.89 -5.50
CA ILE A 47 -5.31 -3.55 -4.67
C ILE A 47 -5.32 -2.11 -4.14
N GLY A 48 -5.98 -1.16 -4.82
CA GLY A 48 -6.08 0.21 -4.34
C GLY A 48 -6.84 0.32 -3.01
N THR A 49 -7.83 -0.54 -2.77
CA THR A 49 -8.56 -0.63 -1.51
C THR A 49 -7.65 -1.03 -0.33
N HIS A 50 -6.71 -1.94 -0.54
CA HIS A 50 -5.72 -2.31 0.47
C HIS A 50 -4.79 -1.14 0.80
N ALA A 51 -4.34 -0.41 -0.22
CA ALA A 51 -3.51 0.78 -0.03
C ALA A 51 -4.25 1.87 0.75
N ALA A 52 -5.51 2.14 0.41
CA ALA A 52 -6.34 3.12 1.13
C ALA A 52 -6.57 2.71 2.60
N HIS A 53 -6.90 1.44 2.84
CA HIS A 53 -7.06 0.91 4.19
C HIS A 53 -5.77 1.04 5.02
N LEU A 54 -4.62 0.69 4.42
CA LEU A 54 -3.32 0.83 5.10
C LEU A 54 -3.03 2.28 5.47
N ALA A 55 -3.30 3.22 4.56
CA ALA A 55 -3.10 4.65 4.80
C ALA A 55 -3.94 5.15 5.99
N GLU A 56 -5.23 4.79 6.05
CA GLU A 56 -6.11 5.14 7.17
C GLU A 56 -5.68 4.45 8.47
N TYR A 57 -5.38 3.15 8.41
CA TYR A 57 -5.03 2.35 9.59
C TYR A 57 -3.75 2.86 10.27
N ILE A 58 -2.70 3.09 9.49
CA ILE A 58 -1.38 3.52 10.03
C ILE A 58 -1.41 4.97 10.49
N SER A 59 -2.09 5.86 9.77
CA SER A 59 -2.17 7.27 10.16
C SER A 59 -3.18 7.55 11.27
N GLY A 60 -4.18 6.70 11.44
CA GLY A 60 -5.35 6.94 12.30
C GLY A 60 -6.32 7.99 11.74
N LEU A 61 -6.08 8.51 10.53
CA LEU A 61 -6.87 9.57 9.90
C LEU A 61 -7.79 9.00 8.82
N LYS A 62 -9.01 9.54 8.71
CA LYS A 62 -9.95 9.16 7.65
C LYS A 62 -9.76 10.00 6.40
N ILE A 63 -9.93 9.37 5.23
CA ILE A 63 -9.97 10.04 3.93
C ILE A 63 -11.28 10.83 3.85
N LYS A 64 -11.19 12.13 3.59
CA LYS A 64 -12.33 13.04 3.45
C LYS A 64 -12.67 13.37 2.01
N GLN A 65 -11.65 13.52 1.17
CA GLN A 65 -11.81 13.88 -0.24
C GLN A 65 -10.74 13.18 -1.07
N MET A 66 -11.09 12.88 -2.31
CA MET A 66 -10.16 12.30 -3.27
C MET A 66 -10.38 12.87 -4.67
N CYS A 67 -9.29 12.92 -5.43
CA CYS A 67 -9.30 13.17 -6.87
C CYS A 67 -8.51 12.05 -7.53
N ALA A 68 -9.17 11.26 -8.38
CA ALA A 68 -8.60 10.05 -8.97
C ALA A 68 -8.41 10.19 -10.48
N SER A 69 -7.29 9.66 -10.96
CA SER A 69 -7.06 9.32 -12.37
C SER A 69 -6.97 7.80 -12.46
N LEU A 70 -7.96 7.18 -13.12
CA LEU A 70 -7.99 5.75 -13.36
C LEU A 70 -7.71 5.50 -14.84
N ASN A 71 -6.82 4.57 -15.12
CA ASN A 71 -6.33 4.33 -16.47
C ASN A 71 -6.48 2.86 -16.84
N THR A 72 -6.75 2.62 -18.11
CA THR A 72 -6.64 1.31 -18.74
C THR A 72 -5.45 1.40 -19.70
N VAL A 73 -4.30 0.91 -19.28
CA VAL A 73 -3.02 1.03 -19.98
C VAL A 73 -2.84 -0.09 -21.00
N VAL A 74 -3.25 -1.30 -20.65
CA VAL A 74 -3.15 -2.46 -21.56
C VAL A 74 -4.32 -2.43 -22.54
N GLU A 75 -3.98 -2.28 -23.81
CA GLU A 75 -4.96 -2.19 -24.90
C GLU A 75 -5.90 -3.40 -24.92
N GLY A 76 -7.19 -3.14 -25.04
CA GLY A 76 -8.25 -4.16 -25.11
C GLY A 76 -8.80 -4.61 -23.75
N ARG A 77 -8.34 -4.06 -22.64
CA ARG A 77 -9.01 -4.19 -21.33
C ARG A 77 -10.18 -3.24 -21.21
N MET A 78 -11.08 -3.56 -20.28
CA MET A 78 -12.30 -2.79 -20.04
C MET A 78 -12.31 -2.12 -18.65
N LEU A 79 -11.49 -2.60 -17.74
CA LEU A 79 -11.36 -2.08 -16.38
C LEU A 79 -10.00 -1.39 -16.22
N ASP A 80 -9.90 -0.54 -15.18
CA ASP A 80 -8.65 0.08 -14.79
C ASP A 80 -7.60 -0.97 -14.39
N ASP A 81 -6.40 -0.81 -14.90
CA ASP A 81 -5.22 -1.62 -14.56
C ASP A 81 -4.09 -0.77 -13.94
N ASP A 82 -4.32 0.54 -13.85
CA ASP A 82 -3.44 1.54 -13.28
C ASP A 82 -4.26 2.72 -12.73
N GLY A 83 -3.74 3.41 -11.72
CA GLY A 83 -4.38 4.63 -11.23
C GLY A 83 -3.60 5.36 -10.14
N ALA A 84 -3.89 6.65 -10.05
CA ALA A 84 -3.35 7.54 -9.03
C ALA A 84 -4.47 8.37 -8.39
N ILE A 85 -4.39 8.54 -7.08
CA ILE A 85 -5.38 9.29 -6.29
C ILE A 85 -4.67 10.33 -5.42
N LEU A 86 -5.07 11.58 -5.55
CA LEU A 86 -4.75 12.62 -4.58
C LEU A 86 -5.74 12.55 -3.42
N LEU A 87 -5.25 12.50 -2.19
CA LEU A 87 -6.04 12.30 -0.98
C LEU A 87 -5.97 13.53 -0.07
N ARG A 88 -7.12 13.86 0.53
CA ARG A 88 -7.20 14.74 1.71
C ARG A 88 -7.78 13.95 2.86
N PHE A 89 -7.07 13.96 3.96
CA PHE A 89 -7.45 13.33 5.21
C PHE A 89 -8.04 14.32 6.20
N GLU A 90 -8.53 13.82 7.30
CA GLU A 90 -8.80 14.62 8.51
C GLU A 90 -7.56 15.44 8.91
N GLU A 91 -7.74 16.44 9.76
CA GLU A 91 -6.68 17.32 10.27
C GLU A 91 -5.82 18.01 9.20
N ASN A 92 -6.36 18.17 7.98
CA ASN A 92 -5.68 18.77 6.83
C ASN A 92 -4.43 18.01 6.34
N ALA A 93 -4.25 16.75 6.72
CA ALA A 93 -3.20 15.92 6.12
C ALA A 93 -3.53 15.62 4.65
N THR A 94 -2.50 15.51 3.81
CA THR A 94 -2.63 15.22 2.39
C THR A 94 -1.92 13.93 2.04
N GLY A 95 -2.33 13.27 0.96
CA GLY A 95 -1.66 12.05 0.53
C GLY A 95 -1.73 11.81 -0.97
N VAL A 96 -0.96 10.82 -1.38
CA VAL A 96 -0.99 10.25 -2.72
C VAL A 96 -1.07 8.74 -2.58
N LEU A 97 -2.02 8.15 -3.30
CA LEU A 97 -2.13 6.70 -3.46
C LEU A 97 -1.91 6.37 -4.93
N THR A 98 -1.06 5.41 -5.19
CA THR A 98 -0.92 4.81 -6.52
C THR A 98 -1.15 3.31 -6.43
N ALA A 99 -1.84 2.75 -7.42
CA ALA A 99 -1.98 1.32 -7.57
C ALA A 99 -1.84 0.95 -9.05
N SER A 100 -1.10 -0.11 -9.32
CA SER A 100 -0.85 -0.57 -10.68
C SER A 100 -0.71 -2.09 -10.69
N GLN A 101 -1.37 -2.75 -11.65
CA GLN A 101 -1.18 -4.18 -11.92
C GLN A 101 -0.35 -4.42 -13.19
N VAL A 102 0.15 -3.34 -13.78
CA VAL A 102 0.95 -3.37 -15.02
C VAL A 102 2.40 -2.92 -14.83
N ALA A 103 2.83 -2.77 -13.58
CA ALA A 103 4.19 -2.42 -13.21
C ALA A 103 5.13 -3.63 -13.39
N ALA A 104 5.53 -3.92 -14.62
CA ALA A 104 6.29 -5.11 -14.97
C ALA A 104 7.58 -5.24 -14.14
N GLY A 105 7.75 -6.39 -13.49
CA GLY A 105 8.88 -6.68 -12.59
C GLY A 105 8.56 -6.50 -11.11
N GLU A 106 7.46 -5.82 -10.77
CA GLU A 106 6.97 -5.77 -9.39
C GLU A 106 6.15 -7.02 -9.05
N GLU A 107 6.44 -7.62 -7.91
CA GLU A 107 5.75 -8.81 -7.42
C GLU A 107 4.49 -8.43 -6.64
N ASN A 108 4.67 -7.83 -5.47
CA ASN A 108 3.59 -7.46 -4.55
C ASN A 108 4.04 -6.29 -3.67
N ALA A 109 4.30 -5.14 -4.30
CA ALA A 109 4.98 -4.00 -3.72
C ALA A 109 4.01 -3.03 -3.03
N LEU A 110 3.38 -3.47 -1.93
CA LEU A 110 2.65 -2.56 -1.04
C LEU A 110 3.66 -1.82 -0.15
N LYS A 111 3.64 -0.49 -0.20
CA LYS A 111 4.56 0.36 0.55
C LYS A 111 3.86 1.60 1.08
N ILE A 112 4.23 2.05 2.27
CA ILE A 112 3.71 3.26 2.88
C ILE A 112 4.81 4.12 3.48
N ARG A 113 4.66 5.44 3.33
CA ARG A 113 5.46 6.45 4.02
C ARG A 113 4.51 7.46 4.66
N VAL A 114 4.71 7.72 5.95
CA VAL A 114 3.92 8.70 6.70
C VAL A 114 4.86 9.72 7.32
N TYR A 115 4.55 11.00 7.14
CA TYR A 115 5.35 12.12 7.65
C TYR A 115 4.50 12.98 8.58
N GLY A 116 5.01 13.17 9.78
CA GLY A 116 4.47 14.08 10.78
C GLY A 116 5.39 15.30 11.01
N GLU A 117 5.14 16.01 12.09
CA GLU A 117 5.90 17.21 12.47
C GLU A 117 7.33 16.91 12.89
N ASN A 118 7.53 15.77 13.56
CA ASN A 118 8.80 15.43 14.21
C ASN A 118 9.59 14.37 13.46
N GLY A 119 8.99 13.72 12.47
CA GLY A 119 9.65 12.67 11.71
C GLY A 119 8.72 11.93 10.77
N GLY A 120 9.21 10.84 10.21
CA GLY A 120 8.48 9.98 9.30
C GLY A 120 8.74 8.51 9.57
N LEU A 121 7.86 7.68 9.01
CA LEU A 121 8.03 6.23 8.96
C LEU A 121 7.95 5.73 7.52
N GLU A 122 8.58 4.60 7.28
CA GLU A 122 8.49 3.86 6.02
C GLU A 122 8.43 2.35 6.29
N TRP A 123 7.50 1.69 5.62
CA TRP A 123 7.35 0.24 5.62
C TRP A 123 7.04 -0.26 4.21
N ALA A 124 7.54 -1.46 3.89
CA ALA A 124 7.29 -2.14 2.63
C ALA A 124 6.99 -3.63 2.87
N GLN A 125 6.00 -4.16 2.18
CA GLN A 125 5.60 -5.57 2.29
C GLN A 125 6.69 -6.54 1.84
N GLN A 126 7.56 -6.12 0.92
CA GLN A 126 8.70 -6.93 0.46
C GLN A 126 9.77 -7.13 1.54
N GLU A 127 9.80 -6.26 2.57
CA GLU A 127 10.60 -6.37 3.78
C GLU A 127 9.71 -6.19 5.03
N PRO A 128 8.72 -7.08 5.25
CA PRO A 128 7.60 -6.85 6.17
C PRO A 128 8.02 -6.68 7.63
N ASN A 129 9.20 -7.17 7.97
CA ASN A 129 9.73 -7.15 9.32
C ASN A 129 10.58 -5.94 9.65
N THR A 130 10.69 -5.00 8.71
CA THR A 130 11.51 -3.80 8.83
C THR A 130 10.64 -2.56 8.80
N LEU A 131 10.72 -1.74 9.85
CA LEU A 131 10.16 -0.41 9.91
C LEU A 131 11.30 0.60 10.04
N THR A 132 11.39 1.54 9.12
CA THR A 132 12.35 2.65 9.19
C THR A 132 11.66 3.88 9.76
N LEU A 133 12.24 4.45 10.81
CA LEU A 133 11.86 5.75 11.38
C LEU A 133 12.92 6.78 11.00
N ARG A 134 12.48 7.95 10.56
CA ARG A 134 13.36 9.08 10.24
C ARG A 134 12.95 10.27 11.08
N TRP A 135 13.91 10.90 11.72
CA TRP A 135 13.72 12.02 12.63
C TRP A 135 14.33 13.29 12.07
N SER A 136 13.80 14.45 12.48
CA SER A 136 14.36 15.74 12.08
C SER A 136 15.62 16.12 12.89
N ASP A 137 15.79 15.54 14.07
CA ASP A 137 16.78 15.94 15.08
C ASP A 137 17.77 14.84 15.48
N LYS A 138 17.63 13.64 14.93
CA LYS A 138 18.50 12.50 15.23
C LYS A 138 18.61 11.52 14.04
N PRO A 139 19.56 10.57 14.07
CA PRO A 139 19.72 9.55 13.02
C PRO A 139 18.46 8.69 12.83
N ALA A 140 18.31 8.15 11.63
CA ALA A 140 17.26 7.18 11.34
C ALA A 140 17.42 5.91 12.16
N GLU A 141 16.29 5.33 12.55
CA GLU A 141 16.22 4.09 13.33
C GLU A 141 15.57 3.00 12.47
N THR A 142 16.10 1.80 12.53
CA THR A 142 15.49 0.60 11.93
C THR A 142 14.97 -0.30 13.05
N LEU A 143 13.66 -0.50 13.06
CA LEU A 143 13.01 -1.43 13.99
C LEU A 143 12.73 -2.74 13.26
N ARG A 144 12.95 -3.86 13.98
CA ARG A 144 12.69 -5.21 13.47
C ARG A 144 11.55 -5.86 14.25
N ALA A 145 10.62 -6.49 13.55
CA ALA A 145 9.57 -7.29 14.17
C ALA A 145 10.17 -8.42 15.01
N GLY A 146 9.49 -8.79 16.11
CA GLY A 146 9.95 -9.86 17.01
C GLY A 146 11.08 -9.46 17.96
N SER A 147 11.45 -8.20 18.04
CA SER A 147 12.50 -7.69 18.94
C SER A 147 11.94 -7.29 20.30
N ASN A 148 12.77 -7.47 21.36
CA ASN A 148 12.37 -7.18 22.74
C ASN A 148 12.14 -5.69 23.07
N TYR A 149 12.50 -4.79 22.16
CA TYR A 149 12.27 -3.35 22.33
C TYR A 149 10.88 -2.91 21.82
N SER A 150 10.11 -3.82 21.23
CA SER A 150 8.72 -3.53 20.83
C SER A 150 7.85 -3.31 22.05
N ASP A 151 6.86 -2.42 21.94
CA ASP A 151 5.86 -2.29 22.98
C ASP A 151 5.01 -3.57 23.12
N ARG A 152 4.18 -3.63 24.18
CA ARG A 152 3.43 -4.84 24.50
C ARG A 152 2.48 -5.29 23.38
N GLU A 153 1.84 -4.35 22.68
CA GLU A 153 0.90 -4.66 21.59
C GLU A 153 1.66 -5.16 20.36
N SER A 154 2.73 -4.48 19.97
CA SER A 154 3.61 -4.89 18.87
C SER A 154 4.29 -6.23 19.17
N SER A 155 4.73 -6.45 20.42
CA SER A 155 5.30 -7.72 20.86
C SER A 155 4.29 -8.85 20.77
N TYR A 156 3.03 -8.62 21.14
CA TYR A 156 1.99 -9.63 21.07
C TYR A 156 1.67 -10.02 19.62
N ALA A 157 1.56 -9.05 18.73
CA ALA A 157 1.33 -9.30 17.30
C ALA A 157 2.47 -10.07 16.62
N THR A 158 3.69 -9.99 17.18
CA THR A 158 4.89 -10.63 16.62
C THR A 158 5.51 -11.71 17.51
N SER A 159 4.92 -11.98 18.68
CA SER A 159 5.51 -12.77 19.78
C SER A 159 5.83 -14.22 19.44
N ASN A 160 5.16 -14.81 18.47
CA ASN A 160 5.36 -16.18 18.05
C ASN A 160 6.37 -16.34 16.91
N CYS A 161 6.97 -15.26 16.46
CA CYS A 161 7.89 -15.25 15.33
C CYS A 161 9.32 -15.07 15.82
N ARG A 162 10.06 -16.17 15.95
CA ARG A 162 11.54 -16.12 16.07
C ARG A 162 12.21 -15.74 14.76
N THR A 163 11.54 -15.87 13.69
CA THR A 163 11.87 -15.43 12.36
C THR A 163 10.88 -14.35 11.99
N PRO A 164 11.22 -13.63 10.97
CA PRO A 164 10.45 -12.49 10.51
C PRO A 164 8.94 -12.69 10.67
N GLY A 165 8.29 -11.76 11.36
CA GLY A 165 6.84 -11.70 11.45
C GLY A 165 6.23 -11.59 10.04
N GLY A 166 5.02 -12.08 9.87
CA GLY A 166 4.34 -12.06 8.58
C GLY A 166 4.48 -13.34 7.76
N HIS A 167 5.03 -14.40 8.34
CA HIS A 167 4.85 -15.74 7.78
C HIS A 167 3.48 -16.26 8.21
N PRO A 168 2.60 -16.68 7.28
CA PRO A 168 1.33 -17.33 7.61
C PRO A 168 1.56 -18.66 8.35
#